data_9c577b3f1d4b02e1b20919edb4461de7
#
_entry.id   9c577b3f1d4b02e1b20919edb4461de7
#
_cell.length_a   1.000
_cell.length_b   1.000
_cell.length_c   1.000
_cell.angle_alpha   90.00
_cell.angle_beta   90.00
_cell.angle_gamma   90.00
#
_symmetry.space_group_name_H-M   'P 1'
#
loop_
_entity.id
_entity.type
_entity.pdbx_description
1 polymer ?
#
loop_
_entity_poly.entity_id
_entity_poly.type
_entity_poly.pdbx_seq_one_letter_code
_entity_poly.pdbx_strand_id
1 'polypeptide(L)'
;PNLTTRHNGDVTTATLTERPSAAASPAVGRPNPTQIGTLVWLSSELMFFGGLFAMLFTLRSMAPDTFADGQANFKHGFALLNTSILVFSSVTCQIGVFMAEGRFPWGKPFPPRKRRDGSVFNIAGWGMIEWYTVTFILGAIFVSGQAFEYTELVHHGVTMSSSPFSSVFFLSTGFHGIHVIGGLIAFLMVLMRAYVADSFTAHEQVSAICISYYWHFVDVVWIALFFIVYMLDPRSATPAT
;
A
#
# COMPACT_ATOMS: atom_id res chain seq x y z
N PRO A 1 15.01 -86.87 -32.69
CA PRO A 1 14.12 -86.20 -33.57
C PRO A 1 13.41 -85.08 -32.76
N ASN A 2 13.86 -83.86 -32.92
CA ASN A 2 13.35 -82.74 -32.22
C ASN A 2 12.60 -81.83 -33.22
N LEU A 3 11.31 -81.74 -33.07
CA LEU A 3 10.48 -80.80 -33.74
C LEU A 3 10.40 -79.52 -32.90
N THR A 4 11.08 -78.48 -33.33
CA THR A 4 10.95 -77.16 -32.80
C THR A 4 9.91 -76.41 -33.65
N THR A 5 8.69 -76.28 -33.16
CA THR A 5 7.69 -75.35 -33.72
C THR A 5 7.99 -73.93 -33.26
N ARG A 6 8.39 -73.10 -34.20
CA ARG A 6 8.54 -71.66 -34.01
C ARG A 6 7.16 -71.01 -34.18
N HIS A 7 6.58 -70.49 -33.11
CA HIS A 7 5.39 -69.68 -33.19
C HIS A 7 5.84 -68.23 -33.37
N ASN A 8 5.60 -67.71 -34.56
CA ASN A 8 5.78 -66.30 -34.86
C ASN A 8 4.59 -65.54 -34.28
N GLY A 9 4.76 -64.90 -33.19
CA GLY A 9 3.79 -63.94 -32.65
C GLY A 9 4.20 -62.52 -33.06
N ASP A 10 3.53 -62.00 -34.05
CA ASP A 10 3.63 -60.57 -34.37
C ASP A 10 3.11 -59.75 -33.19
N VAL A 11 4.03 -59.17 -32.44
CA VAL A 11 3.71 -58.14 -31.47
C VAL A 11 3.56 -56.83 -32.25
N THR A 12 2.30 -56.52 -32.61
CA THR A 12 1.96 -55.18 -33.13
C THR A 12 2.17 -54.17 -32.00
N THR A 13 3.33 -53.52 -32.01
CA THR A 13 3.58 -52.37 -31.17
C THR A 13 2.66 -51.25 -31.64
N ALA A 14 1.53 -51.06 -30.94
CA ALA A 14 0.71 -49.89 -31.12
C ALA A 14 1.54 -48.68 -30.65
N THR A 15 2.11 -47.96 -31.61
CA THR A 15 2.65 -46.62 -31.40
C THR A 15 1.51 -45.76 -30.91
N LEU A 16 1.47 -45.51 -29.61
CA LEU A 16 0.67 -44.43 -29.03
C LEU A 16 1.17 -43.15 -29.70
N THR A 17 0.42 -42.69 -30.70
CA THR A 17 0.60 -41.37 -31.28
C THR A 17 0.40 -40.41 -30.11
N GLU A 18 1.49 -39.89 -29.61
CA GLU A 18 1.42 -38.74 -28.66
C GLU A 18 0.57 -37.69 -29.34
N ARG A 19 -0.63 -37.50 -28.79
CA ARG A 19 -1.48 -36.37 -29.16
C ARG A 19 -0.62 -35.11 -28.94
N PRO A 20 -0.41 -34.27 -29.98
CA PRO A 20 0.32 -33.02 -29.76
C PRO A 20 -0.35 -32.33 -28.60
N SER A 21 0.40 -32.15 -27.51
CA SER A 21 -0.02 -31.33 -26.39
C SER A 21 -0.49 -30.02 -27.01
N ALA A 22 -1.80 -29.76 -26.95
CA ALA A 22 -2.35 -28.50 -27.39
C ALA A 22 -1.50 -27.43 -26.72
N ALA A 23 -0.71 -26.71 -27.54
CA ALA A 23 0.11 -25.62 -27.05
C ALA A 23 -0.82 -24.77 -26.18
N ALA A 24 -0.55 -24.76 -24.89
CA ALA A 24 -1.32 -24.01 -23.94
C ALA A 24 -1.29 -22.58 -24.47
N SER A 25 -2.42 -22.10 -24.98
CA SER A 25 -2.59 -20.70 -25.32
C SER A 25 -2.04 -19.91 -24.15
N PRO A 26 -1.21 -18.88 -24.36
CA PRO A 26 -0.71 -18.08 -23.26
C PRO A 26 -1.93 -17.63 -22.49
N ALA A 27 -2.08 -18.18 -21.28
CA ALA A 27 -3.19 -17.84 -20.42
C ALA A 27 -3.08 -16.34 -20.23
N VAL A 28 -3.97 -15.58 -20.86
CA VAL A 28 -4.19 -14.17 -20.55
C VAL A 28 -4.24 -14.15 -19.03
N GLY A 29 -3.19 -13.56 -18.41
CA GLY A 29 -2.89 -13.75 -17.00
C GLY A 29 -4.13 -13.47 -16.17
N ARG A 30 -4.74 -14.52 -15.63
CA ARG A 30 -5.89 -14.36 -14.74
C ARG A 30 -5.41 -13.54 -13.56
N PRO A 31 -6.05 -12.39 -13.26
CA PRO A 31 -5.65 -11.59 -12.12
C PRO A 31 -5.75 -12.45 -10.87
N ASN A 32 -4.77 -12.32 -9.98
CA ASN A 32 -4.70 -13.09 -8.75
C ASN A 32 -5.95 -12.81 -7.89
N PRO A 33 -6.70 -13.84 -7.43
CA PRO A 33 -7.89 -13.64 -6.60
C PRO A 33 -7.63 -12.77 -5.37
N THR A 34 -6.44 -12.87 -4.78
CA THR A 34 -6.02 -12.07 -3.63
C THR A 34 -5.93 -10.58 -3.97
N GLN A 35 -5.37 -10.24 -5.13
CA GLN A 35 -5.29 -8.84 -5.60
C GLN A 35 -6.69 -8.26 -5.86
N ILE A 36 -7.58 -9.03 -6.49
CA ILE A 36 -8.96 -8.62 -6.72
C ILE A 36 -9.67 -8.40 -5.37
N GLY A 37 -9.55 -9.35 -4.44
CA GLY A 37 -10.13 -9.23 -3.11
C GLY A 37 -9.64 -8.00 -2.35
N THR A 38 -8.34 -7.69 -2.45
CA THR A 38 -7.77 -6.47 -1.87
C THR A 38 -8.38 -5.22 -2.48
N LEU A 39 -8.53 -5.14 -3.80
CA LEU A 39 -9.14 -3.98 -4.46
C LEU A 39 -10.60 -3.79 -4.09
N VAL A 40 -11.38 -4.88 -4.00
CA VAL A 40 -12.79 -4.82 -3.57
C VAL A 40 -12.89 -4.33 -2.12
N TRP A 41 -12.02 -4.82 -1.24
CA TRP A 41 -11.96 -4.34 0.14
C TRP A 41 -11.58 -2.86 0.21
N LEU A 42 -10.55 -2.42 -0.51
CA LEU A 42 -10.15 -1.01 -0.57
C LEU A 42 -11.28 -0.10 -1.10
N SER A 43 -12.12 -0.61 -2.00
CA SER A 43 -13.29 0.14 -2.47
C SER A 43 -14.30 0.41 -1.35
N SER A 44 -14.49 -0.53 -0.41
CA SER A 44 -15.35 -0.31 0.76
C SER A 44 -14.74 0.71 1.73
N GLU A 45 -13.41 0.66 1.92
CA GLU A 45 -12.71 1.66 2.75
C GLU A 45 -12.78 3.06 2.15
N LEU A 46 -12.73 3.16 0.82
CA LEU A 46 -12.92 4.45 0.12
C LEU A 46 -14.30 5.05 0.41
N MET A 47 -15.35 4.22 0.46
CA MET A 47 -16.70 4.69 0.82
C MET A 47 -16.76 5.18 2.28
N PHE A 48 -16.09 4.48 3.18
CA PHE A 48 -15.98 4.90 4.58
C PHE A 48 -15.32 6.26 4.72
N PHE A 49 -14.16 6.47 4.10
CA PHE A 49 -13.47 7.76 4.09
C PHE A 49 -14.28 8.83 3.34
N GLY A 50 -15.01 8.47 2.29
CA GLY A 50 -15.94 9.36 1.60
C GLY A 50 -16.98 9.97 2.54
N GLY A 51 -17.50 9.19 3.49
CA GLY A 51 -18.39 9.68 4.55
C GLY A 51 -17.70 10.71 5.47
N LEU A 52 -16.45 10.45 5.86
CA LEU A 52 -15.67 11.40 6.67
C LEU A 52 -15.37 12.71 5.92
N PHE A 53 -15.05 12.63 4.64
CA PHE A 53 -14.88 13.80 3.78
C PHE A 53 -16.18 14.61 3.64
N ALA A 54 -17.32 13.91 3.48
CA ALA A 54 -18.62 14.58 3.43
C ALA A 54 -18.90 15.35 4.73
N MET A 55 -18.56 14.81 5.90
CA MET A 55 -18.68 15.53 7.18
C MET A 55 -17.79 16.79 7.21
N LEU A 56 -16.53 16.69 6.74
CA LEU A 56 -15.61 17.85 6.67
C LEU A 56 -16.15 18.94 5.74
N PHE A 57 -16.64 18.60 4.56
CA PHE A 57 -17.21 19.56 3.61
C PHE A 57 -18.52 20.16 4.11
N THR A 58 -19.36 19.38 4.77
CA THR A 58 -20.61 19.88 5.38
C THR A 58 -20.29 20.92 6.47
N LEU A 59 -19.36 20.60 7.36
CA LEU A 59 -18.96 21.53 8.42
C LEU A 59 -18.38 22.82 7.84
N ARG A 60 -17.52 22.69 6.81
CA ARG A 60 -16.93 23.84 6.12
C ARG A 60 -17.97 24.76 5.49
N SER A 61 -19.04 24.18 4.91
CA SER A 61 -20.12 24.96 4.28
C SER A 61 -21.09 25.57 5.29
N MET A 62 -21.36 24.90 6.41
CA MET A 62 -22.34 25.33 7.39
C MET A 62 -21.75 26.24 8.47
N ALA A 63 -20.49 26.12 8.81
CA ALA A 63 -19.80 26.85 9.87
C ALA A 63 -18.38 27.26 9.44
N PRO A 64 -18.22 28.12 8.41
CA PRO A 64 -16.91 28.48 7.86
C PRO A 64 -16.02 29.19 8.87
N ASP A 65 -16.57 29.99 9.77
CA ASP A 65 -15.80 30.68 10.82
C ASP A 65 -15.20 29.70 11.82
N THR A 66 -15.99 28.72 12.28
CA THR A 66 -15.51 27.66 13.17
C THR A 66 -14.41 26.83 12.52
N PHE A 67 -14.50 26.62 11.20
CA PHE A 67 -13.49 25.91 10.44
C PHE A 67 -12.19 26.72 10.34
N ALA A 68 -12.29 28.04 10.07
CA ALA A 68 -11.15 28.96 9.99
C ALA A 68 -10.42 29.09 11.33
N ASP A 69 -11.17 29.26 12.42
CA ASP A 69 -10.60 29.34 13.78
C ASP A 69 -9.88 28.05 14.17
N GLY A 70 -10.42 26.90 13.77
CA GLY A 70 -9.78 25.61 13.98
C GLY A 70 -8.46 25.49 13.22
N GLN A 71 -8.43 25.89 11.95
CA GLN A 71 -7.21 25.87 11.13
C GLN A 71 -6.10 26.79 11.65
N ALA A 72 -6.42 27.89 12.28
CA ALA A 72 -5.45 28.86 12.80
C ALA A 72 -4.52 28.27 13.88
N ASN A 73 -4.94 27.19 14.53
CA ASN A 73 -4.16 26.51 15.58
C ASN A 73 -3.10 25.52 15.04
N PHE A 74 -3.07 25.26 13.73
CA PHE A 74 -2.16 24.27 13.15
C PHE A 74 -0.81 24.85 12.73
N LYS A 75 0.25 24.06 13.00
CA LYS A 75 1.60 24.36 12.50
C LYS A 75 1.78 23.79 11.07
N HIS A 76 1.41 24.57 10.07
CA HIS A 76 1.46 24.15 8.65
C HIS A 76 2.84 23.57 8.23
N GLY A 77 3.94 24.13 8.74
CA GLY A 77 5.29 23.66 8.39
C GLY A 77 5.58 22.24 8.86
N PHE A 78 5.17 21.90 10.09
CA PHE A 78 5.37 20.57 10.64
C PHE A 78 4.47 19.53 9.91
N ALA A 79 3.20 19.87 9.70
CA ALA A 79 2.27 19.02 8.97
C ALA A 79 2.73 18.76 7.53
N LEU A 80 3.28 19.78 6.84
CA LEU A 80 3.84 19.64 5.50
C LEU A 80 5.07 18.72 5.48
N LEU A 81 5.98 18.88 6.44
CA LEU A 81 7.16 18.01 6.58
C LEU A 81 6.73 16.56 6.80
N ASN A 82 5.80 16.34 7.73
CA ASN A 82 5.29 14.99 8.05
C ASN A 82 4.60 14.35 6.84
N THR A 83 3.79 15.12 6.11
CA THR A 83 3.17 14.68 4.85
C THR A 83 4.22 14.33 3.79
N SER A 84 5.29 15.13 3.66
CA SER A 84 6.37 14.86 2.71
C SER A 84 7.07 13.53 3.00
N ILE A 85 7.27 13.18 4.27
CA ILE A 85 7.84 11.91 4.69
C ILE A 85 6.94 10.76 4.25
N LEU A 86 5.63 10.89 4.42
CA LEU A 86 4.66 9.87 4.03
C LEU A 86 4.64 9.68 2.49
N VAL A 87 4.58 10.77 1.72
CA VAL A 87 4.63 10.72 0.25
C VAL A 87 5.95 10.09 -0.24
N PHE A 88 7.07 10.40 0.41
CA PHE A 88 8.35 9.76 0.08
C PHE A 88 8.33 8.26 0.40
N SER A 89 7.64 7.84 1.46
CA SER A 89 7.46 6.41 1.78
C SER A 89 6.71 5.65 0.68
N SER A 90 5.79 6.30 -0.01
CA SER A 90 5.08 5.74 -1.17
C SER A 90 6.03 5.39 -2.31
N VAL A 91 7.00 6.26 -2.58
CA VAL A 91 8.04 6.02 -3.61
C VAL A 91 8.91 4.82 -3.23
N THR A 92 9.35 4.74 -1.97
CA THR A 92 10.18 3.62 -1.50
C THR A 92 9.40 2.30 -1.52
N CYS A 93 8.11 2.31 -1.19
CA CYS A 93 7.23 1.17 -1.31
C CYS A 93 7.14 0.66 -2.75
N GLN A 94 6.92 1.56 -3.71
CA GLN A 94 6.83 1.21 -5.13
C GLN A 94 8.13 0.63 -5.68
N ILE A 95 9.26 1.16 -5.28
CA ILE A 95 10.57 0.59 -5.66
C ILE A 95 10.70 -0.83 -5.10
N GLY A 96 10.26 -1.07 -3.86
CA GLY A 96 10.23 -2.41 -3.27
C GLY A 96 9.40 -3.41 -4.09
N VAL A 97 8.25 -3.01 -4.62
CA VAL A 97 7.43 -3.83 -5.54
C VAL A 97 8.19 -4.14 -6.82
N PHE A 98 8.83 -3.14 -7.44
CA PHE A 98 9.62 -3.37 -8.67
C PHE A 98 10.76 -4.36 -8.43
N MET A 99 11.41 -4.31 -7.26
CA MET A 99 12.44 -5.29 -6.90
C MET A 99 11.86 -6.70 -6.72
N ALA A 100 10.64 -6.80 -6.18
CA ALA A 100 9.94 -8.07 -6.03
C ALA A 100 9.49 -8.67 -7.38
N GLU A 101 9.08 -7.83 -8.33
CA GLU A 101 8.63 -8.25 -9.66
C GLU A 101 9.77 -8.46 -10.65
N GLY A 102 10.99 -8.00 -10.34
CA GLY A 102 12.10 -8.02 -11.30
C GLY A 102 11.90 -7.05 -12.47
N ARG A 103 11.17 -5.94 -12.27
CA ARG A 103 10.84 -4.94 -13.27
C ARG A 103 11.31 -3.57 -12.78
N PHE A 104 12.08 -2.87 -13.60
CA PHE A 104 12.45 -1.50 -13.32
C PHE A 104 11.87 -0.58 -14.40
N PRO A 105 11.30 0.58 -14.06
CA PRO A 105 10.57 1.41 -15.03
C PRO A 105 11.44 1.90 -16.21
N TRP A 106 12.76 1.95 -16.05
CA TRP A 106 13.67 2.47 -17.07
C TRP A 106 14.83 1.53 -17.40
N GLY A 107 14.76 0.26 -17.01
CA GLY A 107 15.87 -0.68 -17.15
C GLY A 107 15.49 -1.99 -17.80
N LYS A 108 16.51 -2.80 -18.09
CA LYS A 108 16.33 -4.18 -18.55
C LYS A 108 15.70 -5.01 -17.43
N PRO A 109 14.86 -6.02 -17.76
CA PRO A 109 14.34 -6.94 -16.77
C PRO A 109 15.52 -7.61 -16.05
N PHE A 110 15.44 -7.69 -14.72
CA PHE A 110 16.42 -8.38 -13.88
C PHE A 110 15.70 -9.44 -13.03
N PRO A 111 16.40 -10.45 -12.51
CA PRO A 111 15.76 -11.44 -11.64
C PRO A 111 15.20 -10.78 -10.37
N PRO A 112 14.02 -11.23 -9.90
CA PRO A 112 13.44 -10.72 -8.65
C PRO A 112 14.43 -10.81 -7.50
N ARG A 113 14.57 -9.72 -6.75
CA ARG A 113 15.51 -9.63 -5.62
C ARG A 113 14.76 -9.53 -4.31
N LYS A 114 14.99 -10.48 -3.43
CA LYS A 114 14.46 -10.50 -2.08
C LYS A 114 15.31 -9.66 -1.12
N ARG A 115 16.62 -9.79 -1.22
CA ARG A 115 17.61 -9.18 -0.33
C ARG A 115 18.72 -8.47 -1.10
N ARG A 116 19.41 -7.61 -0.38
CA ARG A 116 20.56 -6.85 -0.84
C ARG A 116 21.76 -7.74 -1.25
N ASP A 117 22.36 -7.41 -2.38
CA ASP A 117 23.63 -7.95 -2.82
C ASP A 117 24.74 -6.92 -2.57
N GLY A 118 25.62 -7.17 -1.60
CA GLY A 118 26.80 -6.35 -1.35
C GLY A 118 26.68 -5.28 -0.26
N SER A 119 27.39 -4.14 -0.43
CA SER A 119 27.53 -3.09 0.58
C SER A 119 26.22 -2.32 0.86
N VAL A 120 26.04 -1.85 2.10
CA VAL A 120 24.91 -0.99 2.54
C VAL A 120 24.78 0.27 1.71
N PHE A 121 25.90 0.82 1.23
CA PHE A 121 25.92 2.03 0.42
C PHE A 121 25.55 1.82 -1.05
N ASN A 122 25.48 0.56 -1.52
CA ASN A 122 25.03 0.26 -2.88
C ASN A 122 23.52 0.08 -2.93
N ILE A 123 22.78 1.20 -3.02
CA ILE A 123 21.31 1.25 -3.07
C ILE A 123 20.76 0.49 -4.30
N ALA A 124 21.51 0.47 -5.41
CA ALA A 124 21.12 -0.28 -6.60
C ALA A 124 21.11 -1.81 -6.40
N GLY A 125 21.81 -2.30 -5.38
CA GLY A 125 21.84 -3.71 -4.98
C GLY A 125 20.78 -4.09 -3.95
N TRP A 126 19.94 -3.16 -3.49
CA TRP A 126 18.90 -3.44 -2.50
C TRP A 126 17.78 -4.29 -3.10
N GLY A 127 17.24 -5.20 -2.28
CA GLY A 127 16.08 -6.00 -2.63
C GLY A 127 14.79 -5.46 -2.04
N MET A 128 13.72 -6.25 -2.11
CA MET A 128 12.40 -5.91 -1.57
C MET A 128 12.44 -5.64 -0.06
N ILE A 129 13.18 -6.47 0.71
CA ILE A 129 13.18 -6.36 2.18
C ILE A 129 13.76 -5.02 2.63
N GLU A 130 14.85 -4.57 2.02
CA GLU A 130 15.50 -3.30 2.38
C GLU A 130 14.59 -2.11 2.08
N TRP A 131 13.99 -2.08 0.90
CA TRP A 131 13.07 -1.00 0.52
C TRP A 131 11.81 -0.97 1.39
N TYR A 132 11.25 -2.15 1.72
CA TYR A 132 10.09 -2.22 2.62
C TYR A 132 10.43 -1.85 4.06
N THR A 133 11.66 -2.14 4.51
CA THR A 133 12.14 -1.69 5.82
C THR A 133 12.25 -0.17 5.87
N VAL A 134 12.75 0.47 4.81
CA VAL A 134 12.78 1.94 4.72
C VAL A 134 11.36 2.52 4.74
N THR A 135 10.44 1.94 3.97
CA THR A 135 9.02 2.36 3.96
C THR A 135 8.40 2.24 5.35
N PHE A 136 8.64 1.12 6.04
CA PHE A 136 8.17 0.91 7.42
C PHE A 136 8.70 1.97 8.39
N ILE A 137 10.00 2.29 8.32
CA ILE A 137 10.62 3.31 9.18
C ILE A 137 10.01 4.69 8.90
N LEU A 138 9.86 5.07 7.63
CA LEU A 138 9.25 6.35 7.26
C LEU A 138 7.79 6.45 7.72
N GLY A 139 7.01 5.38 7.56
CA GLY A 139 5.65 5.31 8.08
C GLY A 139 5.56 5.38 9.60
N ALA A 140 6.50 4.75 10.32
CA ALA A 140 6.58 4.84 11.78
C ALA A 140 6.93 6.27 12.24
N ILE A 141 7.83 6.95 11.53
CA ILE A 141 8.15 8.37 11.80
C ILE A 141 6.91 9.24 11.60
N PHE A 142 6.16 9.01 10.50
CA PHE A 142 4.91 9.73 10.25
C PHE A 142 3.90 9.56 11.37
N VAL A 143 3.63 8.33 11.83
CA VAL A 143 2.70 8.06 12.95
C VAL A 143 3.18 8.71 14.25
N SER A 144 4.48 8.68 14.53
CA SER A 144 5.07 9.34 15.68
C SER A 144 4.89 10.86 15.61
N GLY A 145 5.07 11.45 14.43
CA GLY A 145 4.83 12.88 14.20
C GLY A 145 3.35 13.25 14.40
N GLN A 146 2.42 12.40 13.92
CA GLN A 146 0.99 12.61 14.13
C GLN A 146 0.58 12.52 15.61
N ALA A 147 1.15 11.57 16.34
CA ALA A 147 0.94 11.45 17.78
C ALA A 147 1.49 12.68 18.55
N PHE A 148 2.64 13.20 18.12
CA PHE A 148 3.20 14.43 18.67
C PHE A 148 2.28 15.65 18.43
N GLU A 149 1.76 15.80 17.21
CA GLU A 149 0.81 16.87 16.89
C GLU A 149 -0.47 16.79 17.75
N TYR A 150 -0.99 15.58 17.95
CA TYR A 150 -2.15 15.37 18.80
C TYR A 150 -1.88 15.75 20.27
N THR A 151 -0.72 15.37 20.82
CA THR A 151 -0.36 15.72 22.19
C THR A 151 -0.23 17.24 22.35
N GLU A 152 0.34 17.91 21.37
CA GLU A 152 0.47 19.36 21.38
C GLU A 152 -0.90 20.06 21.35
N LEU A 153 -1.80 19.64 20.47
CA LEU A 153 -3.16 20.17 20.39
C LEU A 153 -3.92 20.00 21.71
N VAL A 154 -3.82 18.83 22.34
CA VAL A 154 -4.44 18.57 23.65
C VAL A 154 -3.84 19.46 24.75
N HIS A 155 -2.53 19.70 24.74
CA HIS A 155 -1.89 20.62 25.68
C HIS A 155 -2.35 22.07 25.50
N HIS A 156 -2.71 22.49 24.29
CA HIS A 156 -3.32 23.78 24.01
C HIS A 156 -4.83 23.83 24.29
N GLY A 157 -5.41 22.79 24.89
CA GLY A 157 -6.82 22.70 25.23
C GLY A 157 -7.75 22.34 24.08
N VAL A 158 -7.19 22.01 22.90
CA VAL A 158 -7.97 21.55 21.75
C VAL A 158 -8.21 20.05 21.92
N THR A 159 -9.42 19.70 22.34
CA THR A 159 -9.86 18.31 22.52
C THR A 159 -10.98 17.96 21.55
N MET A 160 -11.31 16.69 21.43
CA MET A 160 -12.39 16.22 20.56
C MET A 160 -13.74 16.90 20.85
N SER A 161 -13.96 17.34 22.10
CA SER A 161 -15.21 17.99 22.53
C SER A 161 -15.15 19.53 22.52
N SER A 162 -14.02 20.14 22.17
CA SER A 162 -13.84 21.59 22.26
C SER A 162 -14.60 22.37 21.16
N SER A 163 -14.73 21.80 19.98
CA SER A 163 -15.47 22.41 18.87
C SER A 163 -15.95 21.35 17.87
N PRO A 164 -16.97 21.64 17.04
CA PRO A 164 -17.39 20.74 15.95
C PRO A 164 -16.25 20.44 14.97
N PHE A 165 -15.40 21.44 14.69
CA PHE A 165 -14.22 21.23 13.84
C PHE A 165 -13.25 20.23 14.47
N SER A 166 -12.91 20.39 15.74
CA SER A 166 -12.00 19.48 16.46
C SER A 166 -12.55 18.05 16.45
N SER A 167 -13.86 17.86 16.68
CA SER A 167 -14.49 16.54 16.64
C SER A 167 -14.29 15.84 15.29
N VAL A 168 -14.60 16.53 14.18
CA VAL A 168 -14.48 15.96 12.84
C VAL A 168 -13.00 15.78 12.44
N PHE A 169 -12.13 16.69 12.84
CA PHE A 169 -10.69 16.60 12.63
C PHE A 169 -10.10 15.35 13.31
N PHE A 170 -10.29 15.21 14.62
CA PHE A 170 -9.76 14.05 15.36
C PHE A 170 -10.37 12.74 14.87
N LEU A 171 -11.65 12.74 14.48
CA LEU A 171 -12.30 11.56 13.93
C LEU A 171 -11.66 11.16 12.60
N SER A 172 -11.54 12.08 11.65
CA SER A 172 -11.05 11.80 10.30
C SER A 172 -9.56 11.41 10.29
N THR A 173 -8.73 12.20 10.98
CA THR A 173 -7.29 11.95 11.06
C THR A 173 -6.96 10.78 11.97
N GLY A 174 -7.77 10.52 13.01
CA GLY A 174 -7.64 9.37 13.91
C GLY A 174 -7.93 8.05 13.21
N PHE A 175 -9.04 7.95 12.47
CA PHE A 175 -9.32 6.77 11.67
C PHE A 175 -8.25 6.54 10.60
N HIS A 176 -7.79 7.61 9.96
CA HIS A 176 -6.66 7.49 9.04
C HIS A 176 -5.41 6.95 9.76
N GLY A 177 -5.06 7.47 10.93
CA GLY A 177 -3.94 6.98 11.74
C GLY A 177 -4.03 5.49 12.10
N ILE A 178 -5.24 5.00 12.43
CA ILE A 178 -5.48 3.57 12.67
C ILE A 178 -5.19 2.76 11.40
N HIS A 179 -5.57 3.24 10.22
CA HIS A 179 -5.27 2.57 8.94
C HIS A 179 -3.77 2.57 8.64
N VAL A 180 -3.05 3.67 8.92
CA VAL A 180 -1.59 3.69 8.79
C VAL A 180 -0.93 2.66 9.70
N ILE A 181 -1.36 2.57 10.97
CA ILE A 181 -0.88 1.55 11.91
C ILE A 181 -1.18 0.14 11.40
N GLY A 182 -2.39 -0.10 10.88
CA GLY A 182 -2.74 -1.35 10.23
C GLY A 182 -1.81 -1.72 9.07
N GLY A 183 -1.47 -0.73 8.23
CA GLY A 183 -0.47 -0.88 7.16
C GLY A 183 0.93 -1.23 7.68
N LEU A 184 1.38 -0.57 8.75
CA LEU A 184 2.67 -0.88 9.39
C LEU A 184 2.69 -2.31 9.94
N ILE A 185 1.62 -2.76 10.57
CA ILE A 185 1.50 -4.16 11.03
C ILE A 185 1.58 -5.12 9.85
N ALA A 186 0.89 -4.81 8.75
CA ALA A 186 0.94 -5.63 7.54
C ALA A 186 2.36 -5.68 6.92
N PHE A 187 3.08 -4.53 6.87
CA PHE A 187 4.49 -4.49 6.47
C PHE A 187 5.35 -5.37 7.37
N LEU A 188 5.17 -5.26 8.70
CA LEU A 188 5.92 -6.05 9.66
C LEU A 188 5.70 -7.55 9.44
N MET A 189 4.44 -7.98 9.23
CA MET A 189 4.12 -9.39 8.95
C MET A 189 4.79 -9.89 7.67
N VAL A 190 4.77 -9.10 6.59
CA VAL A 190 5.43 -9.50 5.33
C VAL A 190 6.95 -9.50 5.47
N LEU A 191 7.52 -8.52 6.16
CA LEU A 191 8.96 -8.47 6.43
C LEU A 191 9.42 -9.66 7.27
N MET A 192 8.71 -9.99 8.34
CA MET A 192 9.02 -11.16 9.17
C MET A 192 8.95 -12.45 8.36
N ARG A 193 7.88 -12.63 7.59
CA ARG A 193 7.72 -13.80 6.73
C ARG A 193 8.81 -13.87 5.67
N ALA A 194 9.09 -12.78 4.99
CA ALA A 194 10.13 -12.69 3.98
C ALA A 194 11.54 -12.92 4.57
N TYR A 195 11.77 -12.54 5.82
CA TYR A 195 13.03 -12.75 6.52
C TYR A 195 13.28 -14.24 6.84
N VAL A 196 12.23 -14.94 7.28
CA VAL A 196 12.31 -16.35 7.71
C VAL A 196 12.32 -17.31 6.52
N ALA A 197 11.63 -16.98 5.41
CA ALA A 197 11.57 -17.88 4.26
C ALA A 197 12.90 -17.91 3.49
N ASP A 198 13.40 -19.08 3.16
CA ASP A 198 14.67 -19.26 2.42
C ASP A 198 14.55 -18.98 0.92
N SER A 199 13.35 -19.12 0.35
CA SER A 199 13.08 -18.93 -1.09
C SER A 199 12.11 -17.78 -1.34
N PHE A 200 12.32 -17.07 -2.45
CA PHE A 200 11.39 -16.03 -2.92
C PHE A 200 10.29 -16.68 -3.76
N THR A 201 9.10 -16.75 -3.21
CA THR A 201 7.96 -17.44 -3.84
C THR A 201 6.99 -16.45 -4.51
N ALA A 202 6.20 -16.93 -5.47
CA ALA A 202 5.13 -16.14 -6.07
C ALA A 202 4.11 -15.60 -5.05
N HIS A 203 3.92 -16.31 -3.93
CA HIS A 203 3.05 -15.88 -2.85
C HIS A 203 3.58 -14.63 -2.13
N GLU A 204 4.90 -14.51 -1.95
CA GLU A 204 5.51 -13.32 -1.35
C GLU A 204 5.40 -12.09 -2.27
N GLN A 205 5.54 -12.29 -3.58
CA GLN A 205 5.31 -11.24 -4.57
C GLN A 205 3.87 -10.69 -4.51
N VAL A 206 2.88 -11.59 -4.48
CA VAL A 206 1.46 -11.20 -4.39
C VAL A 206 1.19 -10.45 -3.09
N SER A 207 1.74 -10.91 -1.97
CA SER A 207 1.59 -10.24 -0.67
C SER A 207 2.21 -8.83 -0.69
N ALA A 208 3.40 -8.68 -1.30
CA ALA A 208 4.05 -7.39 -1.47
C ALA A 208 3.18 -6.42 -2.29
N ILE A 209 2.64 -6.87 -3.42
CA ILE A 209 1.77 -6.07 -4.28
C ILE A 209 0.49 -5.64 -3.52
N CYS A 210 -0.17 -6.56 -2.79
CA CYS A 210 -1.38 -6.25 -2.04
C CYS A 210 -1.14 -5.19 -0.95
N ILE A 211 -0.02 -5.29 -0.23
CA ILE A 211 0.35 -4.29 0.78
C ILE A 211 0.66 -2.94 0.14
N SER A 212 1.32 -2.93 -1.02
CA SER A 212 1.57 -1.71 -1.76
C SER A 212 0.26 -1.00 -2.16
N TYR A 213 -0.73 -1.73 -2.64
CA TYR A 213 -2.06 -1.16 -2.95
C TYR A 213 -2.70 -0.52 -1.72
N TYR A 214 -2.63 -1.21 -0.58
CA TYR A 214 -3.14 -0.67 0.67
C TYR A 214 -2.39 0.60 1.10
N TRP A 215 -1.06 0.59 1.04
CA TRP A 215 -0.23 1.72 1.44
C TRP A 215 -0.49 2.96 0.58
N HIS A 216 -0.52 2.79 -0.73
CA HIS A 216 -0.85 3.90 -1.65
C HIS A 216 -2.26 4.43 -1.44
N PHE A 217 -3.24 3.57 -1.15
CA PHE A 217 -4.58 4.00 -0.79
C PHE A 217 -4.57 4.90 0.46
N VAL A 218 -3.89 4.47 1.52
CA VAL A 218 -3.77 5.25 2.76
C VAL A 218 -3.08 6.59 2.50
N ASP A 219 -2.02 6.62 1.69
CA ASP A 219 -1.32 7.85 1.31
C ASP A 219 -2.23 8.82 0.55
N VAL A 220 -3.00 8.33 -0.41
CA VAL A 220 -3.96 9.16 -1.18
C VAL A 220 -5.03 9.75 -0.27
N VAL A 221 -5.57 8.97 0.65
CA VAL A 221 -6.52 9.44 1.66
C VAL A 221 -5.90 10.54 2.53
N TRP A 222 -4.64 10.38 2.95
CA TRP A 222 -3.95 11.42 3.72
C TRP A 222 -3.76 12.71 2.93
N ILE A 223 -3.31 12.63 1.69
CA ILE A 223 -3.15 13.81 0.82
C ILE A 223 -4.47 14.57 0.70
N ALA A 224 -5.60 13.85 0.53
CA ALA A 224 -6.92 14.48 0.47
C ALA A 224 -7.30 15.13 1.82
N LEU A 225 -7.08 14.45 2.96
CA LEU A 225 -7.29 15.00 4.30
C LEU A 225 -6.43 16.24 4.53
N PHE A 226 -5.14 16.15 4.23
CA PHE A 226 -4.20 17.26 4.37
C PHE A 226 -4.65 18.47 3.54
N PHE A 227 -5.03 18.25 2.28
CA PHE A 227 -5.51 19.33 1.42
C PHE A 227 -6.76 20.00 1.99
N ILE A 228 -7.75 19.24 2.44
CA ILE A 228 -9.01 19.77 2.97
C ILE A 228 -8.79 20.52 4.28
N VAL A 229 -7.99 19.93 5.20
CA VAL A 229 -7.82 20.46 6.54
C VAL A 229 -6.83 21.63 6.60
N TYR A 230 -5.73 21.56 5.82
CA TYR A 230 -4.63 22.52 5.96
C TYR A 230 -4.53 23.53 4.80
N MET A 231 -4.99 23.19 3.59
CA MET A 231 -4.77 24.02 2.40
C MET A 231 -6.03 24.73 1.90
N LEU A 232 -7.21 24.16 2.16
CA LEU A 232 -8.42 24.71 1.62
C LEU A 232 -8.88 25.94 2.44
N ASP A 233 -8.89 27.13 1.81
CA ASP A 233 -9.37 28.36 2.45
C ASP A 233 -10.88 28.23 2.80
N PRO A 234 -11.25 28.28 4.08
CA PRO A 234 -12.66 28.16 4.49
C PRO A 234 -13.56 29.28 3.95
N ARG A 235 -13.01 30.46 3.72
CA ARG A 235 -13.76 31.64 3.24
C ARG A 235 -14.09 31.61 1.75
N SER A 236 -13.39 30.78 0.98
CA SER A 236 -13.65 30.61 -0.45
C SER A 236 -14.99 29.91 -0.77
N ALA A 237 -15.67 29.36 0.24
CA ALA A 237 -16.98 28.72 0.09
C ALA A 237 -18.17 29.63 0.28
N THR A 238 -17.98 30.88 0.76
CA THR A 238 -19.05 31.90 0.88
C THR A 238 -19.17 32.62 -0.45
N PRO A 239 -20.33 32.54 -1.16
CA PRO A 239 -20.60 33.42 -2.29
C PRO A 239 -20.55 34.84 -1.77
N ALA A 240 -19.84 35.73 -2.50
CA ALA A 240 -19.84 37.15 -2.24
C ALA A 240 -21.30 37.66 -2.37
N THR A 241 -21.91 37.97 -1.23
CA THR A 241 -23.22 38.63 -1.16
C THR A 241 -23.10 40.11 -1.49
#